data_0ea3eaf264589ae9c2e6f8b5d48f4e90
#
_entry.id   0ea3eaf264589ae9c2e6f8b5d48f4e90
#
_cell.length_a   1.000
_cell.length_b   1.000
_cell.length_c   1.000
_cell.angle_alpha   90.00
_cell.angle_beta   90.00
_cell.angle_gamma   90.00
#
_symmetry.space_group_name_H-M   'P 1'
#
loop_
_entity.id
_entity.type
_entity.pdbx_description
1 polymer ?
#
loop_
_entity_poly.entity_id
_entity_poly.type
_entity_poly.pdbx_seq_one_letter_code
_entity_poly.pdbx_strand_id
1 'polypeptide(L)'
;MRLNETEMVKLLPAWMQEDGSDKGIAAGCDIISRGAYARLKLLSRWDKIDQLSDAELDEMAWELNIQWYDSTAPIAAKRAVIRNSDRVYAKLGTPYAVEQIVADYFGTGEVREWYQYGGQPHHFKVLSDNPSLVNSNLDLFLKLLRTVKRRSSWLDAILICLTGEMFLYSGMAVRDHTQEVHVMGSDEIHIYHAAVVHDNNRETVSIGTDAAVISD
;
A
#
# COMPACT_ATOMS: atom_id res chain seq x y z
N MET A 1 0.55 -30.43 -25.81
CA MET A 1 0.07 -31.63 -25.07
C MET A 1 0.36 -31.35 -23.61
N ARG A 2 -0.65 -31.32 -22.76
CA ARG A 2 -0.48 -31.11 -21.31
C ARG A 2 -0.42 -32.46 -20.63
N LEU A 3 0.64 -32.72 -19.87
CA LEU A 3 0.86 -34.01 -19.19
C LEU A 3 -0.28 -34.43 -18.25
N ASN A 4 -0.98 -33.46 -17.65
CA ASN A 4 -2.10 -33.66 -16.76
C ASN A 4 -3.40 -34.09 -17.46
N GLU A 5 -3.47 -33.98 -18.78
CA GLU A 5 -4.63 -34.37 -19.61
C GLU A 5 -4.39 -35.68 -20.37
N THR A 6 -3.15 -36.18 -20.33
CA THR A 6 -2.76 -37.41 -21.03
C THR A 6 -3.13 -38.60 -20.19
N GLU A 7 -3.82 -39.56 -20.80
CA GLU A 7 -4.14 -40.82 -20.17
C GLU A 7 -2.94 -41.77 -20.28
N MET A 8 -2.59 -42.42 -19.17
CA MET A 8 -1.44 -43.32 -19.09
C MET A 8 -1.59 -44.50 -20.09
N VAL A 9 -2.81 -44.95 -20.34
CA VAL A 9 -3.10 -45.99 -21.32
C VAL A 9 -2.56 -45.66 -22.71
N LYS A 10 -2.61 -44.37 -23.11
CA LYS A 10 -2.13 -43.92 -24.42
C LYS A 10 -0.59 -43.90 -24.55
N LEU A 11 0.11 -44.02 -23.42
CA LEU A 11 1.58 -44.08 -23.37
C LEU A 11 2.08 -45.54 -23.43
N LEU A 12 1.21 -46.51 -23.22
CA LEU A 12 1.55 -47.94 -23.28
C LEU A 12 1.68 -48.43 -24.73
N PRO A 13 2.51 -49.46 -24.97
CA PRO A 13 2.55 -50.14 -26.25
C PRO A 13 1.17 -50.71 -26.66
N ALA A 14 0.90 -50.77 -27.96
CA ALA A 14 -0.42 -51.15 -28.47
C ALA A 14 -0.95 -52.50 -27.92
N TRP A 15 -0.08 -53.47 -27.72
CA TRP A 15 -0.46 -54.77 -27.18
C TRP A 15 -0.88 -54.73 -25.70
N MET A 16 -0.38 -53.77 -24.90
CA MET A 16 -0.82 -53.56 -23.51
C MET A 16 -2.10 -52.73 -23.44
N GLN A 17 -2.36 -51.93 -24.45
CA GLN A 17 -3.57 -51.12 -24.48
C GLN A 17 -4.86 -51.91 -24.62
N GLU A 18 -4.77 -53.19 -25.01
CA GLU A 18 -5.94 -54.07 -25.16
C GLU A 18 -6.19 -54.92 -23.92
N ASP A 19 -5.18 -55.13 -23.06
CA ASP A 19 -5.33 -55.93 -21.85
C ASP A 19 -6.12 -55.20 -20.75
N GLY A 20 -7.07 -55.90 -20.14
CA GLY A 20 -7.91 -55.37 -19.06
C GLY A 20 -7.14 -55.06 -17.78
N SER A 21 -6.12 -55.85 -17.46
CA SER A 21 -5.28 -55.71 -16.28
C SER A 21 -4.42 -54.45 -16.38
N ASP A 22 -3.79 -54.24 -17.54
CA ASP A 22 -2.93 -53.10 -17.81
C ASP A 22 -3.73 -51.80 -17.86
N LYS A 23 -4.94 -51.81 -18.40
CA LYS A 23 -5.88 -50.68 -18.33
C LYS A 23 -6.24 -50.29 -16.91
N GLY A 24 -6.48 -51.29 -16.05
CA GLY A 24 -6.80 -51.07 -14.64
C GLY A 24 -5.65 -50.38 -13.90
N ILE A 25 -4.42 -50.86 -14.12
CA ILE A 25 -3.22 -50.27 -13.51
C ILE A 25 -3.01 -48.86 -14.02
N ALA A 26 -3.13 -48.65 -15.34
CA ALA A 26 -2.97 -47.32 -15.95
C ALA A 26 -3.99 -46.31 -15.41
N ALA A 27 -5.25 -46.71 -15.26
CA ALA A 27 -6.30 -45.89 -14.68
C ALA A 27 -6.02 -45.54 -13.20
N GLY A 28 -5.47 -46.49 -12.43
CA GLY A 28 -5.02 -46.24 -11.05
C GLY A 28 -3.90 -45.21 -10.99
N CYS A 29 -2.91 -45.33 -11.87
CA CYS A 29 -1.82 -44.34 -12.00
C CYS A 29 -2.35 -42.94 -12.39
N ASP A 30 -3.33 -42.88 -13.29
CA ASP A 30 -3.96 -41.60 -13.69
C ASP A 30 -4.65 -40.92 -12.52
N ILE A 31 -5.38 -41.66 -11.69
CA ILE A 31 -6.04 -41.09 -10.49
C ILE A 31 -5.00 -40.52 -9.54
N ILE A 32 -3.91 -41.23 -9.26
CA ILE A 32 -2.84 -40.76 -8.38
C ILE A 32 -2.14 -39.52 -8.96
N SER A 33 -1.78 -39.57 -10.22
CA SER A 33 -1.08 -38.48 -10.92
C SER A 33 -1.92 -37.23 -11.00
N ARG A 34 -3.21 -37.35 -11.34
CA ARG A 34 -4.13 -36.21 -11.37
C ARG A 34 -4.39 -35.62 -9.98
N GLY A 35 -4.49 -36.51 -8.95
CA GLY A 35 -4.59 -36.07 -7.56
C GLY A 35 -3.35 -35.32 -7.08
N ALA A 36 -2.16 -35.82 -7.41
CA ALA A 36 -0.90 -35.15 -7.11
C ALA A 36 -0.81 -33.77 -7.82
N TYR A 37 -1.13 -33.73 -9.11
CA TYR A 37 -1.13 -32.49 -9.87
C TYR A 37 -2.11 -31.45 -9.33
N ALA A 38 -3.30 -31.86 -8.91
CA ALA A 38 -4.27 -30.96 -8.29
C ALA A 38 -3.74 -30.34 -6.99
N ARG A 39 -2.98 -31.11 -6.20
CA ARG A 39 -2.32 -30.63 -4.97
C ARG A 39 -1.13 -29.70 -5.26
N LEU A 40 -0.35 -29.97 -6.32
CA LEU A 40 0.74 -29.07 -6.73
C LEU A 40 0.28 -27.66 -7.03
N LYS A 41 -0.92 -27.49 -7.59
CA LYS A 41 -1.51 -26.16 -7.80
C LYS A 41 -1.75 -25.39 -6.51
N LEU A 42 -1.93 -26.09 -5.39
CA LEU A 42 -2.12 -25.44 -4.08
C LEU A 42 -0.79 -24.92 -3.50
N LEU A 43 0.35 -25.44 -3.97
CA LEU A 43 1.68 -25.01 -3.52
C LEU A 43 2.12 -23.69 -4.15
N SER A 44 1.54 -23.28 -5.27
CA SER A 44 1.81 -21.97 -5.88
C SER A 44 1.03 -20.87 -5.16
N ARG A 45 1.51 -20.46 -3.98
CA ARG A 45 0.89 -19.45 -3.13
C ARG A 45 1.06 -18.04 -3.73
N TRP A 46 2.19 -17.78 -4.37
CA TRP A 46 2.51 -16.47 -4.96
C TRP A 46 1.49 -16.00 -6.00
N ASP A 47 1.04 -16.89 -6.85
CA ASP A 47 0.07 -16.56 -7.91
C ASP A 47 -1.34 -16.32 -7.35
N LYS A 48 -1.56 -16.63 -6.06
CA LYS A 48 -2.87 -16.62 -5.42
C LYS A 48 -2.96 -15.78 -4.16
N ILE A 49 -2.04 -14.83 -3.97
CA ILE A 49 -2.01 -13.95 -2.79
C ILE A 49 -3.38 -13.34 -2.50
N ASP A 50 -4.16 -13.00 -3.55
CA ASP A 50 -5.49 -12.42 -3.40
C ASP A 50 -6.54 -13.39 -2.87
N GLN A 51 -6.28 -14.69 -2.92
CA GLN A 51 -7.20 -15.75 -2.46
C GLN A 51 -6.80 -16.34 -1.11
N LEU A 52 -5.61 -16.01 -0.60
CA LEU A 52 -5.12 -16.52 0.67
C LEU A 52 -5.93 -15.95 1.84
N SER A 53 -6.16 -16.80 2.83
CA SER A 53 -6.73 -16.42 4.12
C SER A 53 -5.75 -15.61 4.96
N ASP A 54 -6.24 -14.99 6.02
CA ASP A 54 -5.42 -14.17 6.92
C ASP A 54 -4.27 -14.98 7.54
N ALA A 55 -4.57 -16.19 8.04
CA ALA A 55 -3.56 -17.08 8.62
C ALA A 55 -2.48 -17.52 7.60
N GLU A 56 -2.88 -17.80 6.35
CA GLU A 56 -1.93 -18.17 5.29
C GLU A 56 -1.02 -16.99 4.89
N LEU A 57 -1.54 -15.76 4.97
CA LEU A 57 -0.73 -14.55 4.75
C LEU A 57 0.28 -14.35 5.88
N ASP A 58 -0.12 -14.59 7.14
CA ASP A 58 0.79 -14.51 8.29
C ASP A 58 1.92 -15.55 8.19
N GLU A 59 1.59 -16.80 7.80
CA GLU A 59 2.60 -17.84 7.53
C GLU A 59 3.56 -17.45 6.40
N MET A 60 3.01 -16.91 5.30
CA MET A 60 3.81 -16.48 4.16
C MET A 60 4.73 -15.31 4.51
N ALA A 61 4.27 -14.37 5.31
CA ALA A 61 5.09 -13.27 5.80
C ALA A 61 6.23 -13.75 6.70
N TRP A 62 5.96 -14.76 7.54
CA TRP A 62 6.98 -15.40 8.36
C TRP A 62 8.00 -16.18 7.51
N GLU A 63 7.55 -16.94 6.52
CA GLU A 63 8.42 -17.67 5.58
C GLU A 63 9.36 -16.72 4.83
N LEU A 64 8.86 -15.56 4.40
CA LEU A 64 9.63 -14.52 3.73
C LEU A 64 10.46 -13.65 4.68
N ASN A 65 10.33 -13.89 6.00
CA ASN A 65 11.01 -13.11 7.05
C ASN A 65 10.78 -11.61 6.94
N ILE A 66 9.56 -11.18 6.64
CA ILE A 66 9.23 -9.75 6.47
C ILE A 66 9.24 -9.06 7.83
N GLN A 67 10.31 -8.32 8.13
CA GLN A 67 10.49 -7.68 9.44
C GLN A 67 9.53 -6.51 9.69
N TRP A 68 8.98 -5.92 8.65
CA TRP A 68 7.99 -4.82 8.72
C TRP A 68 6.55 -5.32 8.54
N TYR A 69 6.30 -6.61 8.76
CA TYR A 69 4.97 -7.17 8.72
C TYR A 69 4.22 -6.94 10.04
N ASP A 70 2.94 -6.58 9.94
CA ASP A 70 2.04 -6.46 11.06
C ASP A 70 0.85 -7.42 10.90
N SER A 71 0.75 -8.38 11.82
CA SER A 71 -0.33 -9.38 11.82
C SER A 71 -1.71 -8.79 12.18
N THR A 72 -1.76 -7.57 12.74
CA THR A 72 -3.02 -6.90 13.08
C THR A 72 -3.55 -6.01 11.96
N ALA A 73 -2.77 -5.83 10.89
CA ALA A 73 -3.15 -4.97 9.77
C ALA A 73 -4.33 -5.53 8.97
N PRO A 74 -5.08 -4.68 8.27
CA PRO A 74 -6.13 -5.13 7.36
C PRO A 74 -5.58 -6.08 6.28
N ILE A 75 -6.39 -7.06 5.87
CA ILE A 75 -5.99 -8.09 4.90
C ILE A 75 -5.48 -7.51 3.57
N ALA A 76 -6.01 -6.36 3.16
CA ALA A 76 -5.56 -5.65 1.97
C ALA A 76 -4.11 -5.16 2.10
N ALA A 77 -3.74 -4.58 3.26
CA ALA A 77 -2.39 -4.14 3.56
C ALA A 77 -1.44 -5.34 3.66
N LYS A 78 -1.84 -6.44 4.34
CA LYS A 78 -1.06 -7.67 4.41
C LYS A 78 -0.69 -8.21 3.03
N ARG A 79 -1.67 -8.27 2.11
CA ARG A 79 -1.45 -8.69 0.72
C ARG A 79 -0.51 -7.77 -0.04
N ALA A 80 -0.65 -6.46 0.13
CA ALA A 80 0.22 -5.46 -0.50
C ALA A 80 1.67 -5.61 -0.02
N VAL A 81 1.88 -5.70 1.30
CA VAL A 81 3.19 -5.88 1.92
C VAL A 81 3.90 -7.14 1.42
N ILE A 82 3.19 -8.29 1.38
CA ILE A 82 3.77 -9.54 0.88
C ILE A 82 4.13 -9.41 -0.61
N ARG A 83 3.23 -8.86 -1.42
CA ARG A 83 3.45 -8.67 -2.87
C ARG A 83 4.65 -7.80 -3.19
N ASN A 84 4.88 -6.75 -2.39
CA ASN A 84 5.94 -5.78 -2.61
C ASN A 84 7.23 -6.11 -1.83
N SER A 85 7.23 -7.17 -1.02
CA SER A 85 8.35 -7.51 -0.13
C SER A 85 9.70 -7.61 -0.84
N ASP A 86 9.76 -8.28 -1.99
CA ASP A 86 10.99 -8.43 -2.77
C ASP A 86 11.56 -7.08 -3.23
N ARG A 87 10.68 -6.15 -3.65
CA ARG A 87 11.09 -4.81 -4.09
C ARG A 87 11.62 -3.98 -2.93
N VAL A 88 10.97 -4.11 -1.77
CA VAL A 88 11.40 -3.43 -0.54
C VAL A 88 12.74 -3.98 -0.06
N TYR A 89 12.91 -5.32 -0.05
CA TYR A 89 14.20 -5.94 0.30
C TYR A 89 15.33 -5.49 -0.61
N ALA A 90 15.10 -5.43 -1.91
CA ALA A 90 16.12 -4.99 -2.87
C ALA A 90 16.55 -3.53 -2.67
N LYS A 91 15.71 -2.70 -2.03
CA LYS A 91 15.92 -1.26 -1.85
C LYS A 91 15.89 -0.82 -0.39
N LEU A 92 16.15 -1.72 0.56
CA LEU A 92 16.20 -1.36 1.98
C LEU A 92 17.16 -0.20 2.25
N GLY A 93 16.74 0.71 3.12
CA GLY A 93 17.50 1.91 3.47
C GLY A 93 17.46 3.04 2.44
N THR A 94 16.61 2.94 1.41
CA THR A 94 16.37 4.02 0.45
C THR A 94 15.01 4.70 0.71
N PRO A 95 14.80 5.94 0.22
CA PRO A 95 13.50 6.60 0.27
C PRO A 95 12.38 5.75 -0.33
N TYR A 96 12.64 5.08 -1.45
CA TYR A 96 11.68 4.19 -2.11
C TYR A 96 11.12 3.10 -1.19
N ALA A 97 11.98 2.47 -0.37
CA ALA A 97 11.51 1.42 0.53
C ALA A 97 10.56 1.98 1.61
N VAL A 98 10.82 3.19 2.09
CA VAL A 98 9.95 3.88 3.03
C VAL A 98 8.62 4.26 2.38
N GLU A 99 8.67 4.86 1.18
CA GLU A 99 7.48 5.22 0.39
C GLU A 99 6.59 4.00 0.12
N GLN A 100 7.20 2.87 -0.27
CA GLN A 100 6.46 1.65 -0.56
C GLN A 100 5.73 1.13 0.68
N ILE A 101 6.37 1.14 1.85
CA ILE A 101 5.71 0.70 3.09
C ILE A 101 4.60 1.67 3.51
N VAL A 102 4.82 2.97 3.37
CA VAL A 102 3.75 3.96 3.62
C VAL A 102 2.58 3.70 2.68
N ALA A 103 2.85 3.43 1.40
CA ALA A 103 1.81 3.12 0.42
C ALA A 103 1.04 1.83 0.76
N ASP A 104 1.72 0.78 1.21
CA ASP A 104 1.13 -0.52 1.51
C ASP A 104 0.21 -0.48 2.74
N TYR A 105 0.53 0.32 3.75
CA TYR A 105 -0.24 0.40 5.01
C TYR A 105 -1.19 1.58 5.10
N PHE A 106 -0.80 2.73 4.55
CA PHE A 106 -1.47 4.01 4.80
C PHE A 106 -1.97 4.71 3.53
N GLY A 107 -1.66 4.16 2.36
CA GLY A 107 -1.99 4.78 1.08
C GLY A 107 -0.82 5.56 0.50
N THR A 108 -1.08 6.75 -0.06
CA THR A 108 -0.02 7.56 -0.68
C THR A 108 0.98 8.09 0.35
N GLY A 109 2.24 8.02 0.00
CA GLY A 109 3.32 8.56 0.81
C GLY A 109 4.51 8.97 -0.05
N GLU A 110 5.06 10.14 0.21
CA GLU A 110 6.26 10.69 -0.44
C GLU A 110 7.32 10.95 0.64
N VAL A 111 8.56 10.60 0.34
CA VAL A 111 9.70 10.90 1.20
C VAL A 111 10.50 12.05 0.62
N ARG A 112 10.64 13.12 1.37
CA ARG A 112 11.52 14.24 1.02
C ARG A 112 12.80 14.21 1.81
N GLU A 113 13.92 14.16 1.11
CA GLU A 113 15.23 14.17 1.74
C GLU A 113 15.69 15.61 2.05
N TRP A 114 16.61 15.75 3.00
CA TRP A 114 17.09 17.02 3.55
C TRP A 114 17.48 18.05 2.50
N TYR A 115 18.06 17.63 1.38
CA TYR A 115 18.47 18.54 0.30
C TYR A 115 17.29 19.14 -0.48
N GLN A 116 16.09 18.54 -0.41
CA GLN A 116 14.88 19.02 -1.10
C GLN A 116 14.17 20.12 -0.31
N TYR A 117 14.30 20.14 1.01
CA TYR A 117 13.66 21.15 1.87
C TYR A 117 14.66 22.01 2.68
N GLY A 118 15.97 21.90 2.40
CA GLY A 118 17.00 22.68 3.09
C GLY A 118 17.23 22.28 4.55
N GLY A 119 16.98 21.03 4.91
CA GLY A 119 17.14 20.49 6.26
C GLY A 119 18.59 20.13 6.61
N GLN A 120 18.79 19.53 7.78
CA GLN A 120 20.10 19.02 8.20
C GLN A 120 20.49 17.76 7.42
N PRO A 121 21.77 17.52 7.12
CA PRO A 121 22.22 16.31 6.44
C PRO A 121 21.71 15.03 7.12
N HIS A 122 21.34 14.05 6.31
CA HIS A 122 20.79 12.76 6.74
C HIS A 122 19.38 12.81 7.36
N HIS A 123 18.70 13.94 7.27
CA HIS A 123 17.33 14.10 7.71
C HIS A 123 16.34 13.91 6.55
N PHE A 124 15.12 13.47 6.86
CA PHE A 124 14.06 13.32 5.87
C PHE A 124 12.69 13.58 6.50
N LYS A 125 11.74 13.94 5.66
CA LYS A 125 10.33 14.13 6.01
C LYS A 125 9.48 13.13 5.23
N VAL A 126 8.40 12.69 5.84
CA VAL A 126 7.39 11.84 5.19
C VAL A 126 6.13 12.67 4.99
N LEU A 127 5.64 12.72 3.76
CA LEU A 127 4.37 13.33 3.40
C LEU A 127 3.36 12.24 3.13
N SER A 128 2.16 12.37 3.66
CA SER A 128 1.05 11.44 3.40
C SER A 128 -0.27 12.19 3.33
N ASP A 129 -1.19 11.68 2.53
CA ASP A 129 -2.54 12.26 2.42
C ASP A 129 -3.50 11.66 3.44
N ASN A 130 -3.07 10.64 4.19
CA ASN A 130 -3.92 9.89 5.10
C ASN A 130 -3.75 10.37 6.56
N PRO A 131 -4.76 11.02 7.17
CA PRO A 131 -4.69 11.47 8.55
C PRO A 131 -4.65 10.33 9.58
N SER A 132 -5.05 9.10 9.22
CA SER A 132 -5.04 7.95 10.13
C SER A 132 -3.63 7.54 10.56
N LEU A 133 -2.62 7.96 9.80
CA LEU A 133 -1.21 7.69 10.08
C LEU A 133 -0.76 8.33 11.40
N VAL A 134 -1.24 9.53 11.73
CA VAL A 134 -0.87 10.26 12.95
C VAL A 134 -1.83 9.95 14.10
N ASN A 135 -3.13 9.83 13.83
CA ASN A 135 -4.14 9.76 14.90
C ASN A 135 -4.16 8.43 15.66
N SER A 136 -4.01 7.29 14.97
CA SER A 136 -4.19 5.97 15.61
C SER A 136 -3.02 5.02 15.42
N ASN A 137 -2.16 5.25 14.42
CA ASN A 137 -1.16 4.27 13.99
C ASN A 137 0.28 4.81 14.02
N LEU A 138 0.52 5.92 14.73
CA LEU A 138 1.84 6.55 14.78
C LEU A 138 2.93 5.61 15.31
N ASP A 139 2.64 4.91 16.42
CA ASP A 139 3.61 3.98 17.03
C ASP A 139 3.94 2.83 16.09
N LEU A 140 2.93 2.28 15.41
CA LEU A 140 3.10 1.26 14.39
C LEU A 140 3.97 1.79 13.25
N PHE A 141 3.64 2.97 12.73
CA PHE A 141 4.40 3.61 11.65
C PHE A 141 5.87 3.81 12.04
N LEU A 142 6.14 4.36 13.22
CA LEU A 142 7.51 4.57 13.70
C LEU A 142 8.28 3.25 13.87
N LYS A 143 7.61 2.19 14.33
CA LYS A 143 8.19 0.85 14.42
C LYS A 143 8.56 0.31 13.04
N LEU A 144 7.64 0.37 12.07
CA LEU A 144 7.88 -0.06 10.69
C LEU A 144 9.00 0.74 10.04
N LEU A 145 8.99 2.05 10.22
CA LEU A 145 10.00 2.96 9.69
C LEU A 145 11.41 2.63 10.22
N ARG A 146 11.54 2.35 11.51
CA ARG A 146 12.84 1.97 12.12
C ARG A 146 13.43 0.70 11.51
N THR A 147 12.60 -0.21 11.05
CA THR A 147 13.03 -1.46 10.44
C THR A 147 13.57 -1.26 9.03
N VAL A 148 13.03 -0.29 8.30
CA VAL A 148 13.28 -0.13 6.86
C VAL A 148 14.23 1.01 6.53
N LYS A 149 14.21 2.11 7.31
CA LYS A 149 15.08 3.25 7.08
C LYS A 149 16.54 2.91 7.36
N ARG A 150 17.45 3.63 6.74
CA ARG A 150 18.87 3.58 7.06
C ARG A 150 19.10 4.02 8.52
N ARG A 151 19.98 3.34 9.25
CA ARG A 151 20.26 3.68 10.67
C ARG A 151 20.78 5.10 10.86
N SER A 152 21.53 5.62 9.90
CA SER A 152 22.08 6.97 9.92
C SER A 152 21.09 8.07 9.52
N SER A 153 19.89 7.73 9.08
CA SER A 153 18.89 8.73 8.68
C SER A 153 17.93 9.02 9.82
N TRP A 154 17.56 10.29 9.96
CA TRP A 154 16.69 10.79 11.01
C TRP A 154 15.37 11.31 10.41
N LEU A 155 14.26 10.97 11.04
CA LEU A 155 12.96 11.50 10.68
C LEU A 155 12.78 12.85 11.38
N ASP A 156 12.61 13.93 10.61
CA ASP A 156 12.34 15.26 11.14
C ASP A 156 10.87 15.46 11.47
N ALA A 157 10.02 15.16 10.50
CA ALA A 157 8.59 15.39 10.63
C ALA A 157 7.78 14.46 9.72
N ILE A 158 6.54 14.23 10.12
CA ILE A 158 5.51 13.61 9.30
C ILE A 158 4.53 14.72 8.95
N LEU A 159 4.36 15.00 7.66
CA LEU A 159 3.45 16.01 7.16
C LEU A 159 2.23 15.32 6.56
N ILE A 160 1.05 15.66 7.06
CA ILE A 160 -0.20 15.20 6.46
C ILE A 160 -0.74 16.32 5.59
N CYS A 161 -0.76 16.06 4.29
CA CYS A 161 -1.31 16.97 3.29
C CYS A 161 -2.79 16.61 3.10
N LEU A 162 -3.68 17.36 3.73
CA LEU A 162 -5.10 17.23 3.49
C LEU A 162 -5.45 18.13 2.29
N THR A 163 -5.71 17.50 1.15
CA THR A 163 -6.28 18.17 0.00
C THR A 163 -7.80 18.12 0.11
N GLY A 164 -8.44 19.25 0.30
CA GLY A 164 -9.88 19.39 0.32
C GLY A 164 -10.30 20.58 -0.51
N GLU A 165 -11.36 20.46 -1.28
CA GLU A 165 -12.01 21.62 -1.90
C GLU A 165 -12.85 22.30 -0.82
N MET A 166 -12.48 23.53 -0.46
CA MET A 166 -13.27 24.37 0.45
C MET A 166 -13.89 25.50 -0.35
N PHE A 167 -15.21 25.47 -0.42
CA PHE A 167 -15.97 26.56 -1.05
C PHE A 167 -16.25 27.64 0.01
N LEU A 168 -15.61 28.78 -0.11
CA LEU A 168 -15.90 29.95 0.70
C LEU A 168 -16.88 30.86 -0.06
N TYR A 169 -18.10 30.92 0.42
CA TYR A 169 -19.09 31.85 -0.10
C TYR A 169 -19.02 33.15 0.73
N SER A 170 -18.48 34.22 0.14
CA SER A 170 -18.57 35.56 0.74
C SER A 170 -19.61 36.35 0.00
N GLY A 171 -20.69 36.67 0.68
CA GLY A 171 -21.73 37.55 0.15
C GLY A 171 -21.74 38.89 0.93
N MET A 172 -21.66 40.01 0.25
CA MET A 172 -21.87 41.33 0.83
C MET A 172 -23.17 41.91 0.29
N ALA A 173 -24.15 42.09 1.17
CA ALA A 173 -25.39 42.81 0.82
C ALA A 173 -25.23 44.28 1.28
N VAL A 174 -25.16 45.19 0.35
CA VAL A 174 -25.23 46.63 0.65
C VAL A 174 -26.69 47.06 0.44
N ARG A 175 -27.30 47.54 1.52
CA ARG A 175 -28.65 48.09 1.46
C ARG A 175 -28.52 49.61 1.37
N ASP A 176 -28.83 50.16 0.20
CA ASP A 176 -28.94 51.60 0.01
C ASP A 176 -30.36 52.06 0.32
N HIS A 177 -30.52 53.30 0.73
CA HIS A 177 -31.81 53.92 1.07
C HIS A 177 -32.82 53.97 -0.10
N THR A 178 -32.40 53.62 -1.32
CA THR A 178 -33.20 53.59 -2.54
C THR A 178 -33.78 52.20 -2.91
N GLN A 179 -33.77 51.21 -2.00
CA GLN A 179 -34.33 49.87 -2.20
C GLN A 179 -33.72 49.02 -3.31
N GLU A 180 -32.53 49.31 -3.81
CA GLU A 180 -31.85 48.39 -4.73
C GLU A 180 -30.91 47.48 -3.94
N VAL A 181 -31.12 46.16 -4.05
CA VAL A 181 -30.22 45.15 -3.45
C VAL A 181 -29.23 44.72 -4.53
N HIS A 182 -28.02 45.22 -4.41
CA HIS A 182 -26.89 44.70 -5.23
C HIS A 182 -26.32 43.44 -4.58
N VAL A 183 -26.55 42.29 -5.20
CA VAL A 183 -25.89 41.06 -4.84
C VAL A 183 -24.56 41.02 -5.62
N MET A 184 -23.46 41.24 -4.95
CA MET A 184 -22.15 41.00 -5.54
C MET A 184 -21.89 39.49 -5.54
N GLY A 185 -21.41 38.99 -6.67
CA GLY A 185 -21.24 37.57 -6.92
C GLY A 185 -20.34 36.86 -5.89
N SER A 186 -20.63 35.60 -5.71
CA SER A 186 -19.80 34.71 -4.90
C SER A 186 -18.51 34.39 -5.65
N ASP A 187 -17.36 34.83 -5.11
CA ASP A 187 -16.07 34.37 -5.59
C ASP A 187 -15.77 33.00 -4.94
N GLU A 188 -15.52 32.00 -5.76
CA GLU A 188 -15.05 30.70 -5.29
C GLU A 188 -13.56 30.81 -5.00
N ILE A 189 -13.20 30.70 -3.72
CA ILE A 189 -11.79 30.63 -3.31
C ILE A 189 -11.46 29.17 -3.04
N HIS A 190 -10.60 28.60 -3.90
CA HIS A 190 -10.06 27.28 -3.67
C HIS A 190 -8.84 27.36 -2.74
N ILE A 191 -8.98 26.85 -1.51
CA ILE A 191 -7.86 26.76 -0.58
C ILE A 191 -7.33 25.33 -0.61
N TYR A 192 -6.15 25.16 -1.18
CA TYR A 192 -5.44 23.90 -1.22
C TYR A 192 -4.32 23.95 -0.18
N HIS A 193 -4.43 23.33 0.96
CA HIS A 193 -3.40 22.95 1.93
C HIS A 193 -3.77 23.27 3.38
N ALA A 194 -4.03 22.22 4.12
CA ALA A 194 -3.85 22.21 5.55
C ALA A 194 -2.72 21.23 5.87
N ALA A 195 -1.65 21.68 6.49
CA ALA A 195 -0.55 20.82 6.91
C ALA A 195 -0.60 20.63 8.43
N VAL A 196 -0.67 19.38 8.87
CA VAL A 196 -0.48 19.04 10.28
C VAL A 196 0.97 18.60 10.46
N VAL A 197 1.74 19.34 11.23
CA VAL A 197 3.12 19.02 11.54
C VAL A 197 3.16 18.35 12.92
N HIS A 198 3.60 17.09 12.97
CA HIS A 198 3.90 16.42 14.22
C HIS A 198 5.41 16.49 14.47
N ASP A 199 5.81 17.24 15.48
CA ASP A 199 7.19 17.28 15.99
C ASP A 199 7.31 16.34 17.18
N ASN A 200 8.41 15.58 17.26
CA ASN A 200 8.66 14.58 18.31
C ASN A 200 8.66 15.13 19.75
N ASN A 201 8.55 16.46 19.93
CA ASN A 201 8.56 17.10 21.23
C ASN A 201 7.33 17.97 21.55
N ARG A 202 6.45 18.26 20.59
CA ARG A 202 5.22 19.04 20.81
C ARG A 202 4.24 18.83 19.66
N GLU A 203 2.98 18.56 19.99
CA GLU A 203 1.87 18.68 19.04
C GLU A 203 1.63 20.17 18.74
N THR A 204 2.07 20.63 17.60
CA THR A 204 1.69 21.94 17.09
C THR A 204 0.90 21.75 15.81
N VAL A 205 -0.38 22.06 15.87
CA VAL A 205 -1.24 22.17 14.69
C VAL A 205 -1.04 23.58 14.14
N SER A 206 -0.30 23.72 13.04
CA SER A 206 -0.23 24.98 12.31
C SER A 206 -1.08 24.87 11.05
N ILE A 207 -2.14 25.66 10.98
CA ILE A 207 -2.92 25.87 9.76
C ILE A 207 -2.22 26.99 9.02
N GLY A 208 -1.40 26.63 8.04
CA GLY A 208 -0.78 27.61 7.14
C GLY A 208 -1.76 27.96 6.03
N THR A 209 -2.28 29.16 6.04
CA THR A 209 -2.97 29.76 4.90
C THR A 209 -1.91 30.45 4.03
N ASP A 210 -1.40 29.77 3.02
CA ASP A 210 -0.70 30.47 1.95
C ASP A 210 -1.75 31.15 1.07
N ALA A 211 -2.01 32.40 1.40
CA ALA A 211 -2.78 33.28 0.52
C ALA A 211 -1.95 33.50 -0.74
N ALA A 212 -2.32 32.87 -1.83
CA ALA A 212 -1.82 33.26 -3.14
C ALA A 212 -2.35 34.67 -3.42
N VAL A 213 -1.48 35.65 -3.33
CA VAL A 213 -1.76 37.00 -3.82
C VAL A 213 -1.85 36.90 -5.34
N ILE A 214 -3.06 36.92 -5.86
CA ILE A 214 -3.28 37.18 -7.29
C ILE A 214 -3.13 38.66 -7.46
N SER A 215 -1.98 39.09 -8.01
CA SER A 215 -1.81 40.44 -8.54
C SER A 215 -2.51 40.54 -9.88
N ASP A 216 -3.33 41.56 -10.04
CA ASP A 216 -3.98 41.99 -11.27
C ASP A 216 -3.06 42.03 -12.51
#